data_faf842c05445aaa5e7e6ff6299cd06b3
#
_entry.id   faf842c05445aaa5e7e6ff6299cd06b3
#
_cell.length_a   1.000
_cell.length_b   1.000
_cell.length_c   1.000
_cell.angle_alpha   90.00
_cell.angle_beta   90.00
_cell.angle_gamma   90.00
#
_symmetry.space_group_name_H-M   'P 1'
#
loop_
_entity.id
_entity.type
_entity.pdbx_description
1 polymer ?
#
loop_
_entity_poly.entity_id
_entity_poly.type
_entity_poly.pdbx_seq_one_letter_code
_entity_poly.pdbx_strand_id
1 'polypeptide(L)'
;MYNIIFADLADYLRHGREIEFVYKGREYSITNHSGFWYLCDDTDHILLETLSRFNEKEILVAKTAEYIIDGMTIQQIFDGKVYDRDRLNII
;
A
#
# COMPACT_ATOMS: atom_id res chain seq x y z
N MET A 1 13.34 -11.84 -0.34
CA MET A 1 13.08 -10.74 0.62
C MET A 1 13.15 -9.40 -0.10
N TYR A 2 12.11 -8.59 0.02
CA TYR A 2 12.12 -7.24 -0.53
C TYR A 2 12.80 -6.27 0.45
N ASN A 3 13.39 -5.23 -0.11
CA ASN A 3 14.08 -4.19 0.66
C ASN A 3 13.82 -2.83 0.00
N ILE A 4 12.54 -2.45 -0.06
CA ILE A 4 12.11 -1.24 -0.76
C ILE A 4 11.70 -0.15 0.23
N ILE A 5 11.92 1.10 -0.19
CA ILE A 5 11.42 2.29 0.49
C ILE A 5 10.13 2.75 -0.18
N PHE A 6 9.48 3.76 0.38
CA PHE A 6 8.20 4.22 -0.17
C PHE A 6 8.31 4.73 -1.61
N ALA A 7 9.44 5.35 -1.98
CA ALA A 7 9.64 5.81 -3.36
C ALA A 7 9.54 4.66 -4.37
N ASP A 8 10.06 3.48 -4.01
CA ASP A 8 9.96 2.30 -4.85
C ASP A 8 8.51 1.81 -4.93
N LEU A 9 7.81 1.79 -3.79
CA LEU A 9 6.40 1.42 -3.75
C LEU A 9 5.58 2.33 -4.66
N ALA A 10 5.82 3.65 -4.58
CA ALA A 10 5.13 4.63 -5.39
C ALA A 10 5.33 4.36 -6.88
N ASP A 11 6.54 3.99 -7.30
CA ASP A 11 6.82 3.69 -8.69
C ASP A 11 6.07 2.43 -9.16
N TYR A 12 5.99 1.40 -8.33
CA TYR A 12 5.16 0.23 -8.66
C TYR A 12 3.69 0.61 -8.84
N LEU A 13 3.15 1.45 -7.96
CA LEU A 13 1.76 1.92 -8.07
C LEU A 13 1.56 2.74 -9.35
N ARG A 14 2.50 3.61 -9.71
CA ARG A 14 2.43 4.40 -10.94
C ARG A 14 2.38 3.52 -12.19
N HIS A 15 3.00 2.34 -12.13
CA HIS A 15 2.99 1.37 -13.22
C HIS A 15 1.80 0.41 -13.16
N GLY A 16 0.83 0.66 -12.28
CA GLY A 16 -0.38 -0.13 -12.19
C GLY A 16 -0.23 -1.45 -11.41
N ARG A 17 0.89 -1.64 -10.71
CA ARG A 17 1.13 -2.85 -9.93
C ARG A 17 0.36 -2.79 -8.61
N GLU A 18 -0.21 -3.92 -8.21
CA GLU A 18 -0.86 -4.05 -6.90
C GLU A 18 0.14 -4.51 -5.86
N ILE A 19 -0.11 -4.15 -4.60
CA ILE A 19 0.81 -4.40 -3.50
C ILE A 19 0.06 -5.15 -2.40
N GLU A 20 0.69 -6.19 -1.87
CA GLU A 20 0.26 -6.87 -0.65
C GLU A 20 1.40 -6.80 0.35
N PHE A 21 1.13 -6.34 1.56
CA PHE A 21 2.15 -6.26 2.60
C PHE A 21 1.61 -6.66 3.96
N VAL A 22 2.51 -7.01 4.86
CA VAL A 22 2.18 -7.38 6.24
C VAL A 22 2.89 -6.40 7.17
N TYR A 23 2.13 -5.86 8.11
CA TYR A 23 2.64 -4.96 9.14
C TYR A 23 2.03 -5.34 10.48
N LYS A 24 2.86 -5.58 11.49
CA LYS A 24 2.44 -6.02 12.83
C LYS A 24 1.48 -7.21 12.78
N GLY A 25 1.79 -8.16 11.92
CA GLY A 25 1.04 -9.41 11.79
C GLY A 25 -0.29 -9.30 11.06
N ARG A 26 -0.66 -8.12 10.53
CA ARG A 26 -1.88 -7.93 9.77
C ARG A 26 -1.57 -7.75 8.28
N GLU A 27 -2.44 -8.31 7.45
CA GLU A 27 -2.28 -8.27 6.00
C GLU A 27 -3.06 -7.10 5.42
N TYR A 28 -2.37 -6.34 4.55
CA TYR A 28 -2.95 -5.19 3.84
C TYR A 28 -2.71 -5.31 2.35
N SER A 29 -3.58 -4.70 1.56
CA SER A 29 -3.38 -4.63 0.12
C SER A 29 -3.74 -3.25 -0.43
N ILE A 30 -3.05 -2.87 -1.50
CA ILE A 30 -3.37 -1.72 -2.33
C ILE A 30 -3.71 -2.30 -3.70
N THR A 31 -4.99 -2.29 -4.04
CA THR A 31 -5.51 -2.99 -5.21
C THR A 31 -6.39 -2.08 -6.05
N ASN A 32 -6.56 -2.44 -7.32
CA ASN A 32 -7.50 -1.72 -8.17
C ASN A 32 -8.64 -2.67 -8.61
N HIS A 33 -9.84 -2.08 -8.67
CA HIS A 33 -11.04 -2.80 -9.09
C HIS A 33 -12.08 -1.78 -9.58
N SER A 34 -12.72 -2.10 -10.71
CA SER A 34 -13.83 -1.29 -11.25
C SER A 34 -13.50 0.21 -11.39
N GLY A 35 -12.28 0.52 -11.79
CA GLY A 35 -11.86 1.89 -12.06
C GLY A 35 -11.35 2.69 -10.87
N PHE A 36 -11.17 2.06 -9.71
CA PHE A 36 -10.68 2.71 -8.50
C PHE A 36 -9.56 1.91 -7.83
N TRP A 37 -8.74 2.62 -7.06
CA TRP A 37 -7.76 2.04 -6.17
C TRP A 37 -8.27 2.04 -4.74
N TYR A 38 -8.01 0.95 -4.03
CA TYR A 38 -8.46 0.74 -2.64
C TYR A 38 -7.31 0.30 -1.75
N LEU A 39 -7.34 0.75 -0.50
CA LEU A 39 -6.53 0.17 0.58
C LEU A 39 -7.44 -0.73 1.40
N CYS A 40 -7.04 -1.98 1.58
CA CYS A 40 -7.83 -2.98 2.30
C CYS A 40 -7.02 -3.60 3.44
N ASP A 41 -7.72 -3.95 4.51
CA ASP A 41 -7.23 -4.84 5.55
C ASP A 41 -7.71 -6.25 5.19
N ASP A 42 -6.80 -7.09 4.70
CA ASP A 42 -7.16 -8.43 4.22
C ASP A 42 -7.30 -9.44 5.36
N THR A 43 -6.80 -9.12 6.55
CA THR A 43 -6.99 -9.98 7.73
C THR A 43 -8.45 -9.99 8.15
N ASP A 44 -9.09 -8.82 8.20
CA ASP A 44 -10.50 -8.70 8.60
C ASP A 44 -11.44 -8.46 7.42
N HIS A 45 -10.93 -8.46 6.19
CA HIS A 45 -11.71 -8.23 4.96
C HIS A 45 -12.45 -6.89 4.99
N ILE A 46 -11.74 -5.81 5.38
CA ILE A 46 -12.30 -4.47 5.49
C ILE A 46 -11.68 -3.55 4.46
N LEU A 47 -12.53 -2.82 3.71
CA LEU A 47 -12.08 -1.72 2.88
C LEU A 47 -11.78 -0.52 3.81
N LEU A 48 -10.51 -0.11 3.85
CA LEU A 48 -10.07 0.99 4.72
C LEU A 48 -10.23 2.35 4.07
N GLU A 49 -9.91 2.47 2.77
CA GLU A 49 -9.90 3.74 2.07
C GLU A 49 -10.10 3.53 0.57
N THR A 50 -10.90 4.38 -0.05
CA THR A 50 -10.89 4.55 -1.51
C THR A 50 -9.84 5.62 -1.81
N LEU A 51 -8.76 5.21 -2.48
CA LEU A 51 -7.58 6.07 -2.62
C LEU A 51 -7.73 7.06 -3.79
N SER A 52 -8.15 6.58 -4.96
CA SER A 52 -8.24 7.41 -6.15
C SER A 52 -8.98 6.68 -7.26
N ARG A 53 -9.26 7.39 -8.36
CA ARG A 53 -9.58 6.72 -9.61
C ARG A 53 -8.34 6.04 -10.17
N PHE A 54 -8.55 5.05 -11.03
CA PHE A 54 -7.45 4.20 -11.53
C PHE A 54 -6.32 5.01 -12.19
N ASN A 55 -6.66 6.02 -12.97
CA ASN A 55 -5.67 6.82 -13.70
C ASN A 55 -5.15 8.05 -12.95
N GLU A 56 -5.61 8.28 -11.72
CA GLU A 56 -5.15 9.39 -10.87
C GLU A 56 -3.96 8.96 -10.00
N LYS A 57 -2.84 8.63 -10.64
CA LYS A 57 -1.72 7.98 -9.97
C LYS A 57 -1.05 8.84 -8.91
N GLU A 58 -0.97 10.16 -9.09
CA GLU A 58 -0.35 11.03 -8.09
C GLU A 58 -1.25 11.22 -6.85
N ILE A 59 -2.56 11.20 -7.02
CA ILE A 59 -3.49 11.18 -5.89
C ILE A 59 -3.37 9.85 -5.15
N LEU A 60 -3.30 8.74 -5.88
CA LEU A 60 -3.07 7.40 -5.32
C LEU A 60 -1.84 7.39 -4.43
N VAL A 61 -0.71 7.85 -4.95
CA VAL A 61 0.56 7.86 -4.23
C VAL A 61 0.48 8.74 -2.97
N ALA A 62 -0.07 9.95 -3.10
CA ALA A 62 -0.18 10.87 -1.97
C ALA A 62 -1.08 10.31 -0.86
N LYS A 63 -2.24 9.78 -1.20
CA LYS A 63 -3.16 9.21 -0.20
C LYS A 63 -2.60 7.96 0.44
N THR A 64 -1.92 7.12 -0.32
CA THR A 64 -1.25 5.94 0.23
C THR A 64 -0.17 6.36 1.22
N ALA A 65 0.66 7.34 0.86
CA ALA A 65 1.76 7.80 1.70
C ALA A 65 1.29 8.28 3.07
N GLU A 66 0.19 9.03 3.11
CA GLU A 66 -0.29 9.69 4.34
C GLU A 66 -1.21 8.83 5.20
N TYR A 67 -1.67 7.68 4.71
CA TYR A 67 -2.57 6.83 5.48
C TYR A 67 -1.86 6.28 6.71
N ILE A 68 -2.51 6.42 7.88
CA ILE A 68 -1.93 6.03 9.17
C ILE A 68 -2.45 4.65 9.56
N ILE A 69 -1.51 3.74 9.84
CA ILE A 69 -1.78 2.42 10.40
C ILE A 69 -1.06 2.32 11.74
N ASP A 70 -1.81 2.20 12.81
CA ASP A 70 -1.27 2.00 14.15
C ASP A 70 -0.15 3.02 14.48
N GLY A 71 -0.45 4.30 14.27
CA GLY A 71 0.43 5.41 14.63
C GLY A 71 1.53 5.78 13.65
N MET A 72 1.67 5.04 12.55
CA MET A 72 2.65 5.36 11.51
C MET A 72 1.98 5.50 10.14
N THR A 73 2.46 6.44 9.34
CA THR A 73 2.01 6.53 7.94
C THR A 73 2.61 5.37 7.13
N ILE A 74 1.94 5.00 6.04
CA ILE A 74 2.49 3.97 5.14
C ILE A 74 3.87 4.39 4.63
N GLN A 75 4.08 5.68 4.36
CA GLN A 75 5.40 6.16 3.96
C GLN A 75 6.46 5.87 5.05
N GLN A 76 6.13 6.14 6.31
CA GLN A 76 7.05 5.85 7.43
C GLN A 76 7.30 4.35 7.57
N ILE A 77 6.26 3.53 7.40
CA ILE A 77 6.38 2.07 7.49
C ILE A 77 7.37 1.54 6.45
N PHE A 78 7.28 2.03 5.21
CA PHE A 78 8.18 1.57 4.13
C PHE A 78 9.57 2.18 4.24
N ASP A 79 9.68 3.49 4.53
CA ASP A 79 10.98 4.14 4.66
C ASP A 79 11.77 3.61 5.86
N GLY A 80 11.08 3.28 6.95
CA GLY A 80 11.70 2.64 8.11
C GLY A 80 11.88 1.13 7.96
N LYS A 81 11.35 0.54 6.90
CA LYS A 81 11.42 -0.90 6.62
C LYS A 81 10.93 -1.75 7.78
N VAL A 82 9.84 -1.30 8.43
CA VAL A 82 9.24 -2.02 9.57
C VAL A 82 8.10 -2.95 9.15
N TYR A 83 7.78 -3.03 7.85
CA TYR A 83 6.91 -4.06 7.32
C TYR A 83 7.63 -5.40 7.30
N ASP A 84 6.89 -6.50 7.18
CA ASP A 84 7.47 -7.84 7.06
C ASP A 84 8.06 -8.00 5.65
N ARG A 85 9.39 -7.92 5.55
CA ARG A 85 10.10 -7.92 4.26
C ARG A 85 10.05 -9.26 3.54
N ASP A 86 9.74 -10.34 4.25
CA ASP A 86 9.59 -11.66 3.66
C ASP A 86 8.18 -11.89 3.10
N ARG A 87 7.23 -11.02 3.42
CA ARG A 87 5.82 -11.17 3.07
C ARG A 87 5.29 -9.97 2.28
N LEU A 88 6.12 -9.36 1.48
CA LEU A 88 5.72 -8.31 0.54
C LEU A 88 5.55 -8.93 -0.85
N ASN A 89 4.39 -8.71 -1.46
CA ASN A 89 4.11 -9.15 -2.82
C ASN A 89 3.80 -7.95 -3.70
N ILE A 90 4.45 -7.91 -4.85
CA ILE A 90 4.21 -6.91 -5.89
C ILE A 90 3.64 -7.64 -7.09
N ILE A 91 2.39 -7.37 -7.39
CA ILE A 91 1.59 -8.11 -8.39
C ILE A 91 1.50 -7.32 -9.74
#